data_cf9e0d9c3e370f503fc3aa778b2997cc
#
_entry.id   cf9e0d9c3e370f503fc3aa778b2997cc
#
_cell.length_a   1.000
_cell.length_b   1.000
_cell.length_c   1.000
_cell.angle_alpha   90.00
_cell.angle_beta   90.00
_cell.angle_gamma   90.00
#
_symmetry.space_group_name_H-M   'P 1'
#
loop_
_entity.id
_entity.type
_entity.pdbx_description
1 polymer ?
#
loop_
_entity_poly.entity_id
_entity_poly.type
_entity_poly.pdbx_seq_one_letter_code
_entity_poly.pdbx_strand_id
1 'polypeptide(L)'
;MRWNGGKSAVLILALALALPCSASADPARELDSTEGATSRITPGRAADMAQPIDLSIDSAQSRNYLLPALQIGAFQFLLNRFDNLFLGDDFAVSLRSIRRNLHSGWTTDNDSFVVNQIGHPYQGSIYYGLARSNGLPFWQSFGYAFAGSAVWEIAGETTRPSKNDQITTSIGGSFLGESLFRMSHLLLERGGGLAPAWRELGAAAISPPLGLNRYLGVAGAKAFESGQPATFVRYQAGASTTLNSNLGPSLERGDNEAALEFNLDYGLPGKNGYQYRRPFDYFSFQVRTANRSVESLTNRGLLVGSAYSAGERYRGIWGIYGSFDYLAPQVFRLSSTALSLGSTGQWRISPSLAMQGHASAGIGYTAMGTVRSSVPRDDRYGLAPQMLLALRMVLGNDASLDLVARKYLAGNLIRSSSDATDRVFRGEASITMRVKRNHLVSLKYITSRRDSTLFGPGAPTQRRDTIGVYYTYQPSDGFGIVGW
;
A
#
# COMPACT_ATOMS: atom_id res chain seq x y z
N MET A 1 -30.28 -3.44 -10.96
CA MET A 1 -29.79 -2.19 -10.32
C MET A 1 -28.29 -2.30 -10.20
N ARG A 2 -27.48 -1.58 -10.98
CA ARG A 2 -26.01 -1.74 -10.97
C ARG A 2 -25.43 -1.13 -9.69
N TRP A 3 -25.00 -1.94 -8.77
CA TRP A 3 -24.41 -1.51 -7.52
C TRP A 3 -23.01 -0.90 -7.75
N ASN A 4 -22.81 0.31 -7.19
CA ASN A 4 -21.53 1.03 -7.25
C ASN A 4 -20.69 0.75 -5.97
N GLY A 5 -20.66 -0.48 -5.49
CA GLY A 5 -20.02 -0.86 -4.21
C GLY A 5 -18.54 -0.52 -4.10
N GLY A 6 -17.82 -0.48 -5.21
CA GLY A 6 -16.45 0.03 -5.21
C GLY A 6 -16.34 1.49 -4.75
N LYS A 7 -17.40 2.31 -4.88
CA LYS A 7 -17.40 3.71 -4.44
C LYS A 7 -17.47 3.86 -2.93
N SER A 8 -18.13 2.95 -2.21
CA SER A 8 -18.30 3.05 -0.75
C SER A 8 -17.06 2.58 0.01
N ALA A 9 -16.45 1.46 -0.38
CA ALA A 9 -15.21 0.98 0.24
C ALA A 9 -14.03 1.93 -0.01
N VAL A 10 -13.96 2.52 -1.20
CA VAL A 10 -12.96 3.51 -1.60
C VAL A 10 -13.15 4.83 -0.85
N LEU A 11 -14.39 5.27 -0.62
CA LEU A 11 -14.66 6.49 0.14
C LEU A 11 -14.27 6.34 1.61
N ILE A 12 -14.49 5.18 2.22
CA ILE A 12 -14.08 4.87 3.59
C ILE A 12 -12.55 4.87 3.71
N LEU A 13 -11.84 4.24 2.78
CA LEU A 13 -10.38 4.23 2.76
C LEU A 13 -9.80 5.64 2.55
N ALA A 14 -10.38 6.44 1.63
CA ALA A 14 -9.96 7.80 1.37
C ALA A 14 -10.25 8.76 2.54
N LEU A 15 -11.39 8.62 3.23
CA LEU A 15 -11.71 9.40 4.43
C LEU A 15 -10.80 9.02 5.62
N ALA A 16 -10.49 7.75 5.79
CA ALA A 16 -9.61 7.27 6.85
C ALA A 16 -8.17 7.80 6.72
N LEU A 17 -7.71 7.98 5.48
CA LEU A 17 -6.38 8.49 5.18
C LEU A 17 -6.29 10.02 5.20
N ALA A 18 -7.42 10.73 5.22
CA ALA A 18 -7.49 12.20 5.22
C ALA A 18 -7.39 12.84 6.62
N LEU A 19 -7.25 12.05 7.69
CA LEU A 19 -7.12 12.60 9.04
C LEU A 19 -5.77 13.29 9.23
N PRO A 20 -5.73 14.56 9.70
CA PRO A 20 -4.48 15.29 9.88
C PRO A 20 -3.65 14.69 11.02
N CYS A 21 -2.49 14.16 10.70
CA CYS A 21 -1.47 13.80 11.66
C CYS A 21 -0.68 15.07 12.01
N SER A 22 -1.12 15.83 13.03
CA SER A 22 -0.35 16.96 13.54
C SER A 22 0.77 16.44 14.44
N ALA A 23 2.00 16.40 13.90
CA ALA A 23 3.18 16.25 14.74
C ALA A 23 3.40 17.55 15.50
N SER A 24 3.18 17.55 16.82
CA SER A 24 3.60 18.66 17.67
C SER A 24 5.14 18.62 17.74
N ALA A 25 5.78 19.67 17.25
CA ALA A 25 7.17 19.95 17.58
C ALA A 25 7.23 20.26 19.08
N ASP A 26 8.02 19.51 19.82
CA ASP A 26 8.35 19.79 21.22
C ASP A 26 9.08 21.14 21.28
N PRO A 27 8.61 22.14 22.07
CA PRO A 27 9.36 23.34 22.26
C PRO A 27 10.64 23.03 23.03
N ALA A 28 11.79 23.34 22.44
CA ALA A 28 13.07 23.29 23.08
C ALA A 28 13.01 24.04 24.43
N ARG A 29 13.18 23.32 25.52
CA ARG A 29 13.42 23.90 26.84
C ARG A 29 14.80 24.55 26.80
N GLU A 30 14.84 25.84 26.83
CA GLU A 30 15.99 26.63 27.21
C GLU A 30 16.48 26.17 28.59
N LEU A 31 17.65 25.56 28.65
CA LEU A 31 18.39 25.29 29.89
C LEU A 31 19.22 26.51 30.21
N ASP A 32 18.76 27.21 31.22
CA ASP A 32 19.49 28.27 31.91
C ASP A 32 20.76 27.70 32.55
N SER A 33 21.85 28.39 32.32
CA SER A 33 23.19 28.05 32.82
C SER A 33 23.43 28.67 34.20
N THR A 34 23.55 27.83 35.24
CA THR A 34 24.29 28.23 36.45
C THR A 34 25.07 27.06 37.08
N GLU A 35 26.39 27.29 37.10
CA GLU A 35 27.43 26.92 38.09
C GLU A 35 27.58 25.49 38.66
N GLY A 36 28.72 24.91 38.34
CA GLY A 36 29.76 24.55 39.25
C GLY A 36 29.53 23.39 40.25
N ALA A 37 29.90 22.14 39.86
CA ALA A 37 30.49 21.20 40.81
C ALA A 37 31.33 20.16 40.09
N THR A 38 32.63 20.23 40.28
CA THR A 38 33.63 19.19 39.90
C THR A 38 33.36 17.90 40.69
N SER A 39 32.78 16.90 40.03
CA SER A 39 32.75 15.54 40.54
C SER A 39 33.61 14.65 39.63
N ARG A 40 34.67 14.06 40.24
CA ARG A 40 35.54 13.07 39.63
C ARG A 40 34.74 11.88 39.15
N ILE A 41 34.64 11.67 37.84
CA ILE A 41 34.06 10.49 37.23
C ILE A 41 35.12 9.38 37.30
N THR A 42 34.91 8.41 38.17
CA THR A 42 35.58 7.11 38.15
C THR A 42 35.16 6.40 36.84
N PRO A 43 36.11 5.77 36.11
CA PRO A 43 35.72 4.99 34.93
C PRO A 43 35.07 3.69 35.39
N GLY A 44 33.76 3.71 35.56
CA GLY A 44 32.91 2.58 35.80
C GLY A 44 32.39 2.01 34.51
N ARG A 45 32.92 0.84 34.13
CA ARG A 45 32.28 -0.19 33.33
C ARG A 45 31.44 0.30 32.12
N ALA A 46 32.12 0.50 31.01
CA ALA A 46 31.52 0.44 29.67
C ALA A 46 31.18 -1.02 29.32
N ALA A 47 30.18 -1.60 29.96
CA ALA A 47 29.72 -2.96 29.68
C ALA A 47 28.28 -3.19 30.17
N ASP A 48 27.42 -2.19 29.97
CA ASP A 48 25.98 -2.42 29.96
C ASP A 48 25.40 -1.61 28.79
N MET A 49 25.91 -1.90 27.59
CA MET A 49 25.14 -1.60 26.39
C MET A 49 23.92 -2.46 26.48
N ALA A 50 22.80 -1.84 26.84
CA ALA A 50 21.49 -2.44 26.90
C ALA A 50 21.35 -3.38 25.73
N GLN A 51 21.20 -4.67 26.01
CA GLN A 51 20.81 -5.66 25.00
C GLN A 51 19.57 -5.06 24.33
N PRO A 52 19.49 -5.03 23.02
CA PRO A 52 18.29 -4.56 22.34
C PRO A 52 17.15 -5.37 22.92
N ILE A 53 16.22 -4.70 23.59
CA ILE A 53 14.99 -5.33 24.05
C ILE A 53 14.38 -5.97 22.82
N ASP A 54 14.35 -7.30 22.80
CA ASP A 54 13.70 -8.07 21.74
C ASP A 54 12.19 -7.88 21.93
N LEU A 55 11.69 -6.75 21.47
CA LEU A 55 10.26 -6.41 21.43
C LEU A 55 9.61 -7.22 20.31
N SER A 56 9.85 -8.53 20.30
CA SER A 56 9.16 -9.40 19.37
C SER A 56 7.70 -9.42 19.78
N ILE A 57 6.84 -8.99 18.87
CA ILE A 57 5.39 -9.30 18.87
C ILE A 57 5.17 -10.81 19.05
N ASP A 58 6.21 -11.56 18.92
CA ASP A 58 6.34 -13.00 19.06
C ASP A 58 6.37 -13.49 20.52
N SER A 59 6.09 -12.63 21.51
CA SER A 59 5.88 -13.14 22.87
C SER A 59 4.68 -14.10 22.84
N ALA A 60 4.93 -15.37 23.13
CA ALA A 60 3.94 -16.45 23.05
C ALA A 60 2.67 -16.20 23.90
N GLN A 61 2.69 -15.25 24.80
CA GLN A 61 1.63 -14.94 25.75
C GLN A 61 0.45 -14.13 25.18
N SER A 62 0.59 -13.50 24.02
CA SER A 62 -0.49 -12.67 23.42
C SER A 62 -1.14 -13.30 22.18
N ARG A 63 -0.68 -14.49 21.73
CA ARG A 63 -1.16 -15.12 20.51
C ARG A 63 -2.44 -15.90 20.71
N ASN A 64 -3.44 -15.64 19.89
CA ASN A 64 -4.65 -16.43 19.83
C ASN A 64 -4.81 -17.03 18.44
N TYR A 65 -4.85 -18.35 18.34
CA TYR A 65 -4.99 -19.06 17.05
C TYR A 65 -6.46 -19.38 16.70
N LEU A 66 -7.31 -19.59 17.69
CA LEU A 66 -8.71 -19.96 17.45
C LEU A 66 -9.57 -18.75 17.09
N LEU A 67 -9.38 -17.64 17.82
CA LEU A 67 -10.21 -16.45 17.67
C LEU A 67 -10.19 -15.88 16.25
N PRO A 68 -9.03 -15.72 15.54
CA PRO A 68 -9.04 -15.23 14.17
C PRO A 68 -9.77 -16.17 13.20
N ALA A 69 -9.71 -17.49 13.39
CA ALA A 69 -10.47 -18.42 12.56
C ALA A 69 -11.98 -18.21 12.72
N LEU A 70 -12.45 -18.06 13.96
CA LEU A 70 -13.86 -17.76 14.25
C LEU A 70 -14.29 -16.39 13.71
N GLN A 71 -13.45 -15.37 13.84
CA GLN A 71 -13.73 -14.03 13.34
C GLN A 71 -13.80 -14.01 11.80
N ILE A 72 -12.88 -14.69 11.11
CA ILE A 72 -12.91 -14.84 9.64
C ILE A 72 -14.17 -15.57 9.21
N GLY A 73 -14.52 -16.69 9.86
CA GLY A 73 -15.75 -17.42 9.56
C GLY A 73 -17.00 -16.58 9.77
N ALA A 74 -17.08 -15.83 10.88
CA ALA A 74 -18.19 -14.92 11.14
C ALA A 74 -18.27 -13.79 10.08
N PHE A 75 -17.14 -13.19 9.74
CA PHE A 75 -17.07 -12.16 8.69
C PHE A 75 -17.54 -12.70 7.34
N GLN A 76 -17.09 -13.88 6.93
CA GLN A 76 -17.50 -14.53 5.68
C GLN A 76 -19.00 -14.86 5.67
N PHE A 77 -19.54 -15.36 6.78
CA PHE A 77 -20.97 -15.61 6.91
C PHE A 77 -21.79 -14.32 6.74
N LEU A 78 -21.40 -13.24 7.41
CA LEU A 78 -22.08 -11.95 7.31
C LEU A 78 -21.95 -11.36 5.90
N LEU A 79 -20.76 -11.43 5.30
CA LEU A 79 -20.53 -10.96 3.93
C LEU A 79 -21.38 -11.76 2.92
N ASN A 80 -21.38 -13.10 3.00
CA ASN A 80 -22.23 -13.91 2.14
C ASN A 80 -23.72 -13.59 2.30
N ARG A 81 -24.22 -13.34 3.54
CA ARG A 81 -25.62 -12.93 3.73
C ARG A 81 -25.90 -11.56 3.12
N PHE A 82 -24.98 -10.62 3.25
CA PHE A 82 -25.10 -9.31 2.64
C PHE A 82 -25.10 -9.42 1.10
N ASP A 83 -24.15 -10.14 0.53
CA ASP A 83 -24.02 -10.29 -0.92
C ASP A 83 -25.23 -11.03 -1.51
N ASN A 84 -25.74 -12.05 -0.85
CA ASN A 84 -26.97 -12.74 -1.27
C ASN A 84 -28.18 -11.80 -1.28
N LEU A 85 -28.31 -10.91 -0.29
CA LEU A 85 -29.43 -9.97 -0.22
C LEU A 85 -29.35 -8.86 -1.27
N PHE A 86 -28.14 -8.41 -1.63
CA PHE A 86 -27.95 -7.21 -2.45
C PHE A 86 -27.37 -7.47 -3.83
N LEU A 87 -26.64 -8.58 -4.05
CA LEU A 87 -25.97 -8.89 -5.30
C LEU A 87 -26.61 -10.05 -6.07
N GLY A 88 -27.28 -10.99 -5.37
CA GLY A 88 -28.10 -12.02 -6.02
C GLY A 88 -27.67 -13.46 -5.77
N ASP A 89 -28.14 -14.36 -6.65
CA ASP A 89 -28.13 -15.82 -6.47
C ASP A 89 -26.76 -16.48 -6.51
N ASP A 90 -25.74 -15.79 -7.00
CA ASP A 90 -24.35 -16.28 -6.98
C ASP A 90 -23.84 -16.51 -5.55
N PHE A 91 -24.49 -15.89 -4.56
CA PHE A 91 -24.19 -16.04 -3.14
C PHE A 91 -25.23 -16.91 -2.38
N ALA A 92 -26.21 -17.53 -3.08
CA ALA A 92 -27.19 -18.45 -2.49
C ALA A 92 -26.59 -19.84 -2.23
N VAL A 93 -25.55 -19.88 -1.38
CA VAL A 93 -24.76 -21.08 -1.09
C VAL A 93 -25.57 -22.18 -0.42
N SER A 94 -25.33 -23.43 -0.81
CA SER A 94 -25.92 -24.66 -0.27
C SER A 94 -24.85 -25.73 -0.07
N LEU A 95 -25.15 -26.76 0.72
CA LEU A 95 -24.23 -27.91 0.85
C LEU A 95 -23.94 -28.59 -0.50
N ARG A 96 -24.90 -28.52 -1.46
CA ARG A 96 -24.70 -29.02 -2.82
C ARG A 96 -23.69 -28.19 -3.60
N SER A 97 -23.75 -26.85 -3.53
CA SER A 97 -22.79 -25.97 -4.19
C SER A 97 -21.38 -26.12 -3.58
N ILE A 98 -21.27 -26.18 -2.27
CA ILE A 98 -20.00 -26.41 -1.56
C ILE A 98 -19.37 -27.75 -2.00
N ARG A 99 -20.16 -28.83 -1.99
CA ARG A 99 -19.65 -30.13 -2.42
C ARG A 99 -19.21 -30.15 -3.89
N ARG A 100 -19.95 -29.48 -4.76
CA ARG A 100 -19.60 -29.30 -6.17
C ARG A 100 -18.28 -28.53 -6.30
N ASN A 101 -18.11 -27.40 -5.58
CA ASN A 101 -16.93 -26.57 -5.63
C ASN A 101 -15.69 -27.29 -5.10
N LEU A 102 -15.80 -28.12 -4.06
CA LEU A 102 -14.71 -28.97 -3.56
C LEU A 102 -14.19 -29.96 -4.61
N HIS A 103 -15.01 -30.41 -5.55
CA HIS A 103 -14.64 -31.37 -6.60
C HIS A 103 -14.43 -30.72 -7.96
N SER A 104 -14.70 -29.43 -8.10
CA SER A 104 -14.49 -28.69 -9.36
C SER A 104 -13.06 -28.22 -9.50
N GLY A 105 -12.59 -28.12 -10.74
CA GLY A 105 -11.31 -27.46 -11.02
C GLY A 105 -11.41 -25.96 -10.83
N TRP A 106 -10.33 -25.33 -10.37
CA TRP A 106 -10.20 -23.88 -10.24
C TRP A 106 -10.18 -23.20 -11.62
N THR A 107 -10.90 -22.12 -11.77
CA THR A 107 -11.03 -21.35 -13.01
C THR A 107 -10.51 -19.92 -12.84
N THR A 108 -10.61 -19.12 -13.88
CA THR A 108 -10.43 -17.67 -13.80
C THR A 108 -11.82 -17.05 -13.72
N ASP A 109 -12.04 -16.21 -12.72
CA ASP A 109 -13.31 -15.50 -12.55
C ASP A 109 -13.42 -14.32 -13.53
N ASN A 110 -14.66 -13.96 -13.86
CA ASN A 110 -15.02 -12.87 -14.78
C ASN A 110 -15.78 -11.73 -14.09
N ASP A 111 -15.64 -11.58 -12.81
CA ASP A 111 -16.24 -10.45 -12.10
C ASP A 111 -15.65 -9.10 -12.56
N SER A 112 -16.27 -8.00 -12.14
CA SER A 112 -15.79 -6.69 -12.56
C SER A 112 -14.35 -6.46 -12.08
N PHE A 113 -13.52 -5.82 -12.91
CA PHE A 113 -12.12 -5.55 -12.59
C PHE A 113 -11.92 -4.88 -11.20
N VAL A 114 -12.86 -4.03 -10.77
CA VAL A 114 -12.79 -3.36 -9.47
C VAL A 114 -13.09 -4.35 -8.34
N VAL A 115 -14.02 -5.27 -8.51
CA VAL A 115 -14.30 -6.33 -7.52
C VAL A 115 -13.08 -7.22 -7.38
N ASN A 116 -12.57 -7.77 -8.47
CA ASN A 116 -11.42 -8.68 -8.46
C ASN A 116 -10.12 -8.02 -8.01
N GLN A 117 -9.91 -6.72 -8.28
CA GLN A 117 -8.62 -6.06 -8.08
C GLN A 117 -8.60 -4.98 -6.99
N ILE A 118 -9.73 -4.70 -6.35
CA ILE A 118 -9.82 -3.86 -5.14
C ILE A 118 -10.64 -4.57 -4.06
N GLY A 119 -11.80 -5.13 -4.42
CA GLY A 119 -12.68 -5.82 -3.47
C GLY A 119 -12.01 -7.01 -2.81
N HIS A 120 -11.51 -7.96 -3.61
CA HIS A 120 -10.83 -9.16 -3.10
C HIS A 120 -9.54 -8.85 -2.33
N PRO A 121 -8.61 -7.99 -2.78
CA PRO A 121 -7.47 -7.59 -1.94
C PRO A 121 -7.88 -6.91 -0.63
N TYR A 122 -8.94 -6.10 -0.63
CA TYR A 122 -9.44 -5.50 0.60
C TYR A 122 -10.05 -6.54 1.55
N GLN A 123 -10.84 -7.49 1.04
CA GLN A 123 -11.36 -8.64 1.79
C GLN A 123 -10.21 -9.46 2.41
N GLY A 124 -9.18 -9.75 1.62
CA GLY A 124 -7.97 -10.43 2.11
C GLY A 124 -7.24 -9.65 3.18
N SER A 125 -7.22 -8.31 3.10
CA SER A 125 -6.64 -7.45 4.13
C SER A 125 -7.42 -7.53 5.45
N ILE A 126 -8.74 -7.77 5.41
CA ILE A 126 -9.55 -8.05 6.59
C ILE A 126 -9.16 -9.39 7.22
N TYR A 127 -9.07 -10.48 6.44
CA TYR A 127 -8.65 -11.79 6.95
C TYR A 127 -7.27 -11.72 7.60
N TYR A 128 -6.31 -11.11 6.90
CA TYR A 128 -4.97 -10.89 7.39
C TYR A 128 -4.96 -10.07 8.69
N GLY A 129 -5.68 -8.94 8.70
CA GLY A 129 -5.75 -8.02 9.82
C GLY A 129 -6.40 -8.62 11.07
N LEU A 130 -7.41 -9.50 10.91
CA LEU A 130 -8.01 -10.24 12.02
C LEU A 130 -6.97 -11.15 12.68
N ALA A 131 -6.18 -11.90 11.89
CA ALA A 131 -5.13 -12.74 12.41
C ALA A 131 -3.99 -11.90 13.04
N ARG A 132 -3.58 -10.84 12.36
CA ARG A 132 -2.50 -9.96 12.79
C ARG A 132 -2.79 -9.25 14.11
N SER A 133 -4.01 -8.76 14.29
CA SER A 133 -4.46 -8.11 15.53
C SER A 133 -4.77 -9.09 16.66
N ASN A 134 -4.74 -10.40 16.41
CA ASN A 134 -4.71 -11.45 17.43
C ASN A 134 -3.28 -11.82 17.85
N GLY A 135 -2.26 -11.03 17.49
CA GLY A 135 -0.86 -11.22 17.90
C GLY A 135 -0.08 -12.18 17.01
N LEU A 136 -0.64 -12.63 15.89
CA LEU A 136 0.06 -13.56 14.99
C LEU A 136 1.10 -12.79 14.13
N PRO A 137 2.30 -13.36 13.90
CA PRO A 137 3.30 -12.77 13.02
C PRO A 137 2.86 -12.81 11.56
N PHE A 138 3.57 -12.05 10.70
CA PHE A 138 3.24 -11.86 9.29
C PHE A 138 2.90 -13.18 8.55
N TRP A 139 3.77 -14.18 8.60
CA TRP A 139 3.58 -15.41 7.84
C TRP A 139 2.44 -16.27 8.33
N GLN A 140 2.16 -16.26 9.64
CA GLN A 140 0.99 -16.95 10.19
C GLN A 140 -0.30 -16.22 9.78
N SER A 141 -0.32 -14.89 9.84
CA SER A 141 -1.45 -14.07 9.39
C SER A 141 -1.71 -14.23 7.89
N PHE A 142 -0.64 -14.36 7.10
CA PHE A 142 -0.73 -14.72 5.67
C PHE A 142 -1.40 -16.09 5.46
N GLY A 143 -1.05 -17.09 6.28
CA GLY A 143 -1.70 -18.41 6.26
C GLY A 143 -3.21 -18.34 6.51
N TYR A 144 -3.66 -17.48 7.45
CA TYR A 144 -5.09 -17.24 7.69
C TYR A 144 -5.77 -16.54 6.51
N ALA A 145 -5.13 -15.56 5.89
CA ALA A 145 -5.67 -14.90 4.71
C ALA A 145 -5.78 -15.87 3.53
N PHE A 146 -4.77 -16.74 3.34
CA PHE A 146 -4.78 -17.78 2.31
C PHE A 146 -5.90 -18.80 2.53
N ALA A 147 -6.02 -19.32 3.75
CA ALA A 147 -7.07 -20.26 4.11
C ALA A 147 -8.47 -19.63 4.03
N GLY A 148 -8.61 -18.38 4.53
CA GLY A 148 -9.86 -17.64 4.44
C GLY A 148 -10.30 -17.40 3.00
N SER A 149 -9.36 -17.03 2.11
CA SER A 149 -9.64 -16.89 0.68
C SER A 149 -10.12 -18.23 0.09
N ALA A 150 -9.43 -19.34 0.34
CA ALA A 150 -9.82 -20.65 -0.17
C ALA A 150 -11.21 -21.08 0.34
N VAL A 151 -11.54 -20.81 1.60
CA VAL A 151 -12.85 -21.09 2.17
C VAL A 151 -13.93 -20.26 1.50
N TRP A 152 -13.66 -18.98 1.20
CA TRP A 152 -14.60 -18.13 0.48
C TRP A 152 -14.89 -18.67 -0.92
N GLU A 153 -13.86 -19.01 -1.70
CA GLU A 153 -14.01 -19.56 -3.05
C GLU A 153 -14.81 -20.86 -3.08
N ILE A 154 -14.68 -21.67 -2.06
CA ILE A 154 -15.37 -22.98 -1.99
C ILE A 154 -16.78 -22.84 -1.40
N ALA A 155 -16.97 -22.01 -0.39
CA ALA A 155 -18.16 -21.99 0.44
C ALA A 155 -18.83 -20.60 0.59
N GLY A 156 -18.24 -19.54 0.06
CA GLY A 156 -18.82 -18.20 0.04
C GLY A 156 -19.65 -17.90 -1.21
N GLU A 157 -19.40 -18.65 -2.30
CA GLU A 157 -20.03 -18.45 -3.61
C GLU A 157 -20.55 -19.75 -4.22
N THR A 158 -21.54 -19.63 -5.13
CA THR A 158 -22.03 -20.77 -5.90
C THR A 158 -21.22 -21.00 -7.18
N THR A 159 -20.43 -20.03 -7.63
CA THR A 159 -19.54 -20.13 -8.79
C THR A 159 -18.40 -21.12 -8.56
N ARG A 160 -17.64 -21.45 -9.60
CA ARG A 160 -16.46 -22.32 -9.47
C ARG A 160 -15.32 -21.54 -8.81
N PRO A 161 -14.50 -22.16 -7.93
CA PRO A 161 -13.39 -21.50 -7.28
C PRO A 161 -12.46 -20.78 -8.25
N SER A 162 -12.06 -19.55 -7.90
CA SER A 162 -11.30 -18.64 -8.73
C SER A 162 -9.82 -18.61 -8.34
N LYS A 163 -8.93 -18.79 -9.34
CA LYS A 163 -7.46 -18.71 -9.14
C LYS A 163 -7.00 -17.26 -8.97
N ASN A 164 -7.56 -16.33 -9.74
CA ASN A 164 -7.20 -14.91 -9.67
C ASN A 164 -7.59 -14.33 -8.32
N ASP A 165 -8.76 -14.70 -7.79
CA ASP A 165 -9.23 -14.19 -6.52
C ASP A 165 -8.48 -14.81 -5.35
N GLN A 166 -8.16 -16.11 -5.42
CA GLN A 166 -7.26 -16.74 -4.45
C GLN A 166 -5.91 -16.01 -4.35
N ILE A 167 -5.30 -15.62 -5.47
CA ILE A 167 -4.01 -14.94 -5.48
C ILE A 167 -4.14 -13.50 -4.99
N THR A 168 -5.12 -12.76 -5.50
CA THR A 168 -5.29 -11.34 -5.16
C THR A 168 -5.76 -11.14 -3.74
N THR A 169 -6.71 -11.96 -3.27
CA THR A 169 -7.20 -11.94 -1.89
C THR A 169 -6.10 -12.34 -0.90
N SER A 170 -5.42 -13.46 -1.13
CA SER A 170 -4.45 -13.97 -0.16
C SER A 170 -3.15 -13.17 -0.17
N ILE A 171 -2.49 -13.01 -1.32
CA ILE A 171 -1.16 -12.39 -1.40
C ILE A 171 -1.29 -10.87 -1.42
N GLY A 172 -2.06 -10.33 -2.37
CA GLY A 172 -2.28 -8.88 -2.48
C GLY A 172 -2.92 -8.31 -1.23
N GLY A 173 -3.94 -9.02 -0.69
CA GLY A 173 -4.61 -8.67 0.56
C GLY A 173 -3.70 -8.70 1.77
N SER A 174 -2.76 -9.65 1.88
CA SER A 174 -1.81 -9.69 2.98
C SER A 174 -0.81 -8.54 2.93
N PHE A 175 -0.30 -8.19 1.74
CA PHE A 175 0.59 -7.03 1.59
C PHE A 175 -0.14 -5.72 1.94
N LEU A 176 -1.36 -5.54 1.47
CA LEU A 176 -2.20 -4.41 1.83
C LEU A 176 -2.51 -4.39 3.33
N GLY A 177 -2.91 -5.54 3.90
CA GLY A 177 -3.28 -5.70 5.30
C GLY A 177 -2.16 -5.36 6.28
N GLU A 178 -0.91 -5.76 5.99
CA GLU A 178 0.22 -5.42 6.87
C GLU A 178 0.50 -3.91 6.85
N SER A 179 0.41 -3.26 5.69
CA SER A 179 0.58 -1.80 5.61
C SER A 179 -0.53 -1.07 6.38
N LEU A 180 -1.80 -1.48 6.22
CA LEU A 180 -2.93 -0.89 6.95
C LEU A 180 -2.79 -1.10 8.46
N PHE A 181 -2.39 -2.30 8.90
CA PHE A 181 -2.13 -2.62 10.29
C PHE A 181 -1.04 -1.71 10.88
N ARG A 182 0.09 -1.55 10.19
CA ARG A 182 1.20 -0.70 10.65
C ARG A 182 0.86 0.78 10.63
N MET A 183 0.13 1.26 9.62
CA MET A 183 -0.36 2.64 9.57
C MET A 183 -1.29 2.95 10.75
N SER A 184 -2.18 2.02 11.10
CA SER A 184 -3.07 2.17 12.26
C SER A 184 -2.28 2.26 13.57
N HIS A 185 -1.28 1.40 13.76
CA HIS A 185 -0.40 1.48 14.94
C HIS A 185 0.43 2.76 14.96
N LEU A 186 0.94 3.21 13.81
CA LEU A 186 1.66 4.47 13.71
C LEU A 186 0.78 5.66 14.16
N LEU A 187 -0.51 5.66 13.77
CA LEU A 187 -1.46 6.68 14.22
C LEU A 187 -1.73 6.59 15.74
N LEU A 188 -1.88 5.39 16.28
CA LEU A 188 -2.06 5.18 17.73
C LEU A 188 -0.85 5.64 18.53
N GLU A 189 0.36 5.34 18.08
CA GLU A 189 1.61 5.68 18.75
C GLU A 189 1.98 7.16 18.60
N ARG A 190 1.81 7.73 17.39
CA ARG A 190 2.32 9.06 17.01
C ARG A 190 1.26 10.08 16.67
N GLY A 191 0.00 9.76 16.82
CA GLY A 191 -1.11 10.68 16.54
C GLY A 191 -1.17 11.90 17.46
N GLY A 192 0.01 12.48 17.79
CA GLY A 192 0.18 13.64 18.66
C GLY A 192 -0.73 14.79 18.26
N GLY A 193 -1.34 15.43 19.24
CA GLY A 193 -2.32 16.51 19.02
C GLY A 193 -3.75 16.03 18.76
N LEU A 194 -3.99 14.76 18.45
CA LEU A 194 -5.34 14.19 18.38
C LEU A 194 -5.74 13.60 19.75
N ALA A 195 -6.98 13.87 20.18
CA ALA A 195 -7.55 13.20 21.35
C ALA A 195 -7.55 11.68 21.17
N PRO A 196 -7.38 10.89 22.24
CA PRO A 196 -7.31 9.42 22.16
C PRO A 196 -8.45 8.79 21.36
N ALA A 197 -9.68 9.27 21.52
CA ALA A 197 -10.85 8.77 20.78
C ALA A 197 -10.70 8.93 19.25
N TRP A 198 -10.17 10.05 18.78
CA TRP A 198 -9.94 10.28 17.36
C TRP A 198 -8.81 9.41 16.79
N ARG A 199 -7.79 9.10 17.60
CA ARG A 199 -6.75 8.14 17.22
C ARG A 199 -7.32 6.73 17.07
N GLU A 200 -8.14 6.29 18.01
CA GLU A 200 -8.81 4.97 17.95
C GLU A 200 -9.76 4.88 16.74
N LEU A 201 -10.59 5.89 16.50
CA LEU A 201 -11.47 5.93 15.35
C LEU A 201 -10.70 5.94 14.03
N GLY A 202 -9.64 6.74 13.94
CA GLY A 202 -8.78 6.77 12.75
C GLY A 202 -8.07 5.43 12.51
N ALA A 203 -7.54 4.80 13.56
CA ALA A 203 -6.91 3.49 13.46
C ALA A 203 -7.93 2.41 13.04
N ALA A 204 -9.14 2.44 13.59
CA ALA A 204 -10.23 1.54 13.19
C ALA A 204 -10.68 1.76 11.74
N ALA A 205 -10.68 3.01 11.26
CA ALA A 205 -11.00 3.33 9.88
C ALA A 205 -9.91 2.85 8.90
N ILE A 206 -8.62 2.96 9.27
CA ILE A 206 -7.50 2.45 8.46
C ILE A 206 -7.47 0.91 8.46
N SER A 207 -7.61 0.28 9.64
CA SER A 207 -7.64 -1.16 9.79
C SER A 207 -8.84 -1.60 10.65
N PRO A 208 -10.01 -1.83 10.05
CA PRO A 208 -11.20 -2.27 10.78
C PRO A 208 -10.99 -3.51 11.65
N PRO A 209 -10.21 -4.53 11.24
CA PRO A 209 -9.90 -5.67 12.09
C PRO A 209 -9.16 -5.29 13.39
N LEU A 210 -8.19 -4.39 13.28
CA LEU A 210 -7.49 -3.89 14.47
C LEU A 210 -8.45 -3.12 15.37
N GLY A 211 -9.27 -2.23 14.82
CA GLY A 211 -10.27 -1.47 15.57
C GLY A 211 -11.25 -2.38 16.31
N LEU A 212 -11.78 -3.41 15.63
CA LEU A 212 -12.65 -4.41 16.22
C LEU A 212 -11.97 -5.13 17.39
N ASN A 213 -10.76 -5.65 17.20
CA ASN A 213 -10.05 -6.41 18.23
C ASN A 213 -9.61 -5.53 19.40
N ARG A 214 -9.30 -4.27 19.18
CA ARG A 214 -9.07 -3.30 20.27
C ARG A 214 -10.34 -3.02 21.06
N TYR A 215 -11.47 -2.83 20.39
CA TYR A 215 -12.78 -2.66 21.04
C TYR A 215 -13.17 -3.88 21.88
N LEU A 216 -12.93 -5.09 21.37
CA LEU A 216 -13.17 -6.34 22.08
C LEU A 216 -12.14 -6.65 23.19
N GLY A 217 -11.12 -5.81 23.36
CA GLY A 217 -10.09 -5.98 24.40
C GLY A 217 -9.10 -7.11 24.11
N VAL A 218 -8.94 -7.53 22.87
CA VAL A 218 -8.00 -8.59 22.48
C VAL A 218 -6.56 -8.15 22.77
N ALA A 219 -5.83 -8.93 23.55
CA ALA A 219 -4.47 -8.59 24.01
C ALA A 219 -3.50 -8.37 22.83
N GLY A 220 -3.55 -9.20 21.79
CA GLY A 220 -2.73 -9.08 20.58
C GLY A 220 -2.87 -7.75 19.85
N ALA A 221 -4.04 -7.11 19.94
CA ALA A 221 -4.29 -5.80 19.32
C ALA A 221 -3.57 -4.63 20.02
N LYS A 222 -2.99 -4.86 21.20
CA LYS A 222 -2.22 -3.86 21.98
C LYS A 222 -0.72 -4.16 22.01
N ALA A 223 -0.29 -5.31 21.49
CA ALA A 223 1.07 -5.83 21.67
C ALA A 223 2.08 -5.38 20.61
N PHE A 224 1.65 -4.62 19.59
CA PHE A 224 2.55 -4.20 18.54
C PHE A 224 3.30 -2.92 18.91
N GLU A 225 4.64 -2.99 18.86
CA GLU A 225 5.50 -1.83 18.93
C GLU A 225 6.24 -1.64 17.59
N SER A 226 6.16 -0.43 17.05
CA SER A 226 6.71 -0.12 15.72
C SER A 226 8.24 -0.06 15.69
N GLY A 227 8.90 0.02 16.85
CA GLY A 227 10.35 0.29 16.95
C GLY A 227 10.72 1.70 16.51
N GLN A 228 9.76 2.61 16.51
CA GLN A 228 9.92 4.03 16.12
C GLN A 228 10.58 4.23 14.74
N PRO A 229 10.00 3.73 13.64
CA PRO A 229 10.57 3.87 12.30
C PRO A 229 10.75 5.34 11.90
N ALA A 230 11.71 5.62 11.03
CA ALA A 230 11.72 6.88 10.32
C ALA A 230 10.58 6.87 9.28
N THR A 231 9.76 7.90 9.28
CA THR A 231 8.60 7.99 8.40
C THR A 231 8.59 9.29 7.61
N PHE A 232 8.02 9.21 6.42
CA PHE A 232 7.71 10.39 5.61
C PHE A 232 6.24 10.32 5.16
N VAL A 233 5.49 11.37 5.44
CA VAL A 233 4.06 11.46 5.13
C VAL A 233 3.81 12.71 4.28
N ARG A 234 2.99 12.56 3.25
CA ARG A 234 2.59 13.66 2.37
C ARG A 234 1.11 13.53 2.00
N TYR A 235 0.36 14.61 2.18
CA TYR A 235 -1.02 14.77 1.74
C TYR A 235 -1.06 15.80 0.62
N GLN A 236 -1.75 15.51 -0.46
CA GLN A 236 -1.89 16.42 -1.60
C GLN A 236 -3.36 16.55 -2.00
N ALA A 237 -3.81 17.75 -2.24
CA ALA A 237 -5.14 18.05 -2.76
C ALA A 237 -5.02 19.11 -3.86
N GLY A 238 -5.60 18.89 -5.01
CA GLY A 238 -5.45 19.82 -6.13
C GLY A 238 -6.27 19.45 -7.34
N ALA A 239 -5.92 20.07 -8.44
CA ALA A 239 -6.54 19.83 -9.73
C ALA A 239 -5.49 19.52 -10.78
N SER A 240 -5.84 18.66 -11.71
CA SER A 240 -5.03 18.35 -12.90
C SER A 240 -5.87 18.49 -14.16
N THR A 241 -5.17 18.76 -15.27
CA THR A 241 -5.78 18.84 -16.60
C THR A 241 -5.13 17.81 -17.51
N THR A 242 -5.93 17.25 -18.42
CA THR A 242 -5.45 16.33 -19.46
C THR A 242 -4.78 17.12 -20.59
N LEU A 243 -3.48 16.90 -20.78
CA LEU A 243 -2.71 17.52 -21.86
C LEU A 243 -2.86 16.76 -23.19
N ASN A 244 -2.91 15.43 -23.11
CA ASN A 244 -2.95 14.54 -24.26
C ASN A 244 -3.69 13.26 -23.89
N SER A 245 -4.62 12.86 -24.76
CA SER A 245 -5.33 11.58 -24.66
C SER A 245 -5.69 11.11 -26.05
N ASN A 246 -5.54 9.83 -26.36
CA ASN A 246 -5.89 9.24 -27.64
C ASN A 246 -7.04 8.22 -27.57
N LEU A 247 -7.90 8.33 -26.58
CA LEU A 247 -9.04 7.43 -26.38
C LEU A 247 -10.41 7.99 -26.79
N GLY A 248 -10.46 8.84 -27.82
CA GLY A 248 -11.73 9.32 -28.40
C GLY A 248 -12.45 10.37 -27.53
N PRO A 249 -13.69 10.74 -27.87
CA PRO A 249 -14.35 11.99 -27.45
C PRO A 249 -14.70 12.12 -25.97
N SER A 250 -14.37 11.18 -25.12
CA SER A 250 -14.71 11.24 -23.69
C SER A 250 -13.58 11.63 -22.74
N LEU A 251 -12.38 11.82 -23.27
CA LEU A 251 -11.24 12.41 -22.57
C LEU A 251 -10.58 13.40 -23.52
N GLU A 252 -11.15 14.58 -23.57
CA GLU A 252 -10.64 15.65 -24.44
C GLU A 252 -9.44 16.33 -23.78
N ARG A 253 -8.61 16.96 -24.60
CA ARG A 253 -7.59 17.88 -24.13
C ARG A 253 -8.27 19.02 -23.37
N GLY A 254 -7.80 19.25 -22.12
CA GLY A 254 -8.37 20.28 -21.24
C GLY A 254 -9.37 19.75 -20.21
N ASP A 255 -9.70 18.43 -20.20
CA ASP A 255 -10.51 17.85 -19.13
C ASP A 255 -9.82 18.04 -17.78
N ASN A 256 -10.53 18.69 -16.88
CA ASN A 256 -10.07 18.98 -15.52
C ASN A 256 -10.61 17.96 -14.53
N GLU A 257 -9.79 17.59 -13.58
CA GLU A 257 -10.17 16.68 -12.49
C GLU A 257 -9.62 17.14 -11.14
N ALA A 258 -10.44 17.02 -10.11
CA ALA A 258 -9.98 17.14 -8.73
C ALA A 258 -9.31 15.83 -8.30
N ALA A 259 -8.18 15.94 -7.62
CA ALA A 259 -7.43 14.79 -7.14
C ALA A 259 -6.98 14.96 -5.69
N LEU A 260 -7.03 13.85 -4.95
CA LEU A 260 -6.47 13.72 -3.62
C LEU A 260 -5.41 12.63 -3.66
N GLU A 261 -4.30 12.83 -2.96
CA GLU A 261 -3.24 11.84 -2.88
C GLU A 261 -2.67 11.79 -1.46
N PHE A 262 -2.42 10.57 -1.01
CA PHE A 262 -1.74 10.27 0.23
C PHE A 262 -0.52 9.39 -0.05
N ASN A 263 0.63 9.74 0.54
CA ASN A 263 1.87 9.00 0.46
C ASN A 263 2.44 8.79 1.86
N LEU A 264 2.87 7.57 2.14
CA LEU A 264 3.61 7.21 3.35
C LEU A 264 4.80 6.32 2.98
N ASP A 265 6.00 6.75 3.36
CA ASP A 265 7.17 5.87 3.46
C ASP A 265 7.44 5.58 4.95
N TYR A 266 7.51 4.29 5.30
CA TYR A 266 7.70 3.80 6.65
C TYR A 266 9.01 3.01 6.73
N GLY A 267 9.78 3.21 7.78
CA GLY A 267 11.05 2.50 7.97
C GLY A 267 12.15 2.95 7.01
N LEU A 268 12.22 4.24 6.70
CA LEU A 268 13.25 4.79 5.81
C LEU A 268 14.65 4.43 6.30
N PRO A 269 15.58 4.02 5.40
CA PRO A 269 16.95 3.65 5.77
C PRO A 269 17.75 4.84 6.34
N GLY A 270 18.63 4.55 7.28
CA GLY A 270 19.52 5.54 7.89
C GLY A 270 19.20 5.86 9.34
N LYS A 271 18.04 5.48 9.88
CA LYS A 271 17.76 5.71 11.30
C LYS A 271 18.62 4.79 12.19
N ASN A 272 19.40 5.40 13.07
CA ASN A 272 20.24 4.67 14.03
C ASN A 272 19.37 3.78 14.93
N GLY A 273 19.82 2.53 15.14
CA GLY A 273 19.15 1.54 15.99
C GLY A 273 17.91 0.88 15.37
N TYR A 274 17.40 1.35 14.24
CA TYR A 274 16.28 0.72 13.56
C TYR A 274 16.75 -0.48 12.73
N GLN A 275 16.05 -1.61 12.86
CA GLN A 275 16.43 -2.88 12.22
C GLN A 275 15.28 -3.43 11.37
N TYR A 276 15.65 -4.08 10.26
CA TYR A 276 14.71 -4.68 9.31
C TYR A 276 14.65 -6.21 9.53
N ARG A 277 13.99 -6.63 10.60
CA ARG A 277 13.89 -8.04 11.02
C ARG A 277 12.59 -8.71 10.60
N ARG A 278 11.53 -7.92 10.45
CA ARG A 278 10.16 -8.40 10.16
C ARG A 278 9.74 -7.94 8.78
N PRO A 279 8.91 -8.72 8.07
CA PRO A 279 8.30 -8.25 6.85
C PRO A 279 7.63 -6.88 7.06
N PHE A 280 7.80 -5.98 6.10
CA PHE A 280 7.28 -4.61 6.13
C PHE A 280 7.88 -3.69 7.20
N ASP A 281 9.02 -4.02 7.81
CA ASP A 281 9.79 -3.02 8.60
C ASP A 281 10.23 -1.83 7.72
N TYR A 282 10.25 -2.01 6.40
CA TYR A 282 10.18 -0.93 5.42
C TYR A 282 8.98 -1.17 4.50
N PHE A 283 8.18 -0.13 4.26
CA PHE A 283 7.20 -0.11 3.17
C PHE A 283 6.93 1.31 2.67
N SER A 284 6.46 1.40 1.41
CA SER A 284 5.94 2.61 0.77
C SER A 284 4.51 2.35 0.34
N PHE A 285 3.60 3.24 0.73
CA PHE A 285 2.18 3.18 0.42
C PHE A 285 1.75 4.49 -0.23
N GLN A 286 1.05 4.40 -1.35
CA GLN A 286 0.52 5.55 -2.06
C GLN A 286 -0.91 5.25 -2.53
N VAL A 287 -1.83 6.18 -2.31
CA VAL A 287 -3.16 6.16 -2.90
C VAL A 287 -3.47 7.51 -3.51
N ARG A 288 -3.98 7.49 -4.73
CA ARG A 288 -4.45 8.66 -5.46
C ARG A 288 -5.89 8.42 -5.93
N THR A 289 -6.74 9.37 -5.66
CA THR A 289 -8.11 9.41 -6.20
C THR A 289 -8.22 10.58 -7.18
N ALA A 290 -8.97 10.38 -8.25
CA ALA A 290 -9.32 11.41 -9.22
C ALA A 290 -10.79 11.27 -9.58
N ASN A 291 -11.54 12.38 -9.63
CA ASN A 291 -12.97 12.41 -9.94
C ASN A 291 -13.80 11.35 -9.15
N ARG A 292 -13.53 11.20 -7.85
CA ARG A 292 -14.21 10.28 -6.91
C ARG A 292 -13.95 8.78 -7.19
N SER A 293 -12.95 8.45 -7.98
CA SER A 293 -12.50 7.06 -8.20
C SER A 293 -11.04 6.88 -7.79
N VAL A 294 -10.64 5.65 -7.44
CA VAL A 294 -9.23 5.32 -7.25
C VAL A 294 -8.55 5.30 -8.60
N GLU A 295 -7.61 6.20 -8.81
CA GLU A 295 -6.75 6.23 -9.99
C GLU A 295 -5.54 5.32 -9.82
N SER A 296 -4.95 5.31 -8.62
CA SER A 296 -3.87 4.41 -8.27
C SER A 296 -3.84 4.09 -6.78
N LEU A 297 -3.51 2.84 -6.47
CA LEU A 297 -3.12 2.39 -5.15
C LEU A 297 -1.87 1.53 -5.34
N THR A 298 -0.77 1.92 -4.72
CA THR A 298 0.49 1.17 -4.79
C THR A 298 1.01 0.95 -3.39
N ASN A 299 1.37 -0.30 -3.11
CA ASN A 299 1.90 -0.72 -1.84
C ASN A 299 3.08 -1.66 -2.06
N ARG A 300 4.20 -1.41 -1.40
CA ARG A 300 5.40 -2.22 -1.51
C ARG A 300 6.14 -2.26 -0.19
N GLY A 301 6.42 -3.45 0.32
CA GLY A 301 7.14 -3.67 1.56
C GLY A 301 8.29 -4.66 1.41
N LEU A 302 9.35 -4.46 2.19
CA LEU A 302 10.46 -5.38 2.32
C LEU A 302 9.97 -6.64 3.06
N LEU A 303 10.07 -7.80 2.43
CA LEU A 303 9.71 -9.09 3.05
C LEU A 303 10.89 -9.70 3.79
N VAL A 304 12.03 -9.73 3.12
CA VAL A 304 13.31 -10.22 3.67
C VAL A 304 14.43 -9.38 3.09
N GLY A 305 15.36 -8.92 3.91
CA GLY A 305 16.47 -8.12 3.45
C GLY A 305 17.38 -7.67 4.57
N SER A 306 18.38 -6.89 4.19
CA SER A 306 19.41 -6.39 5.09
C SER A 306 19.73 -4.94 4.83
N ALA A 307 20.06 -4.21 5.90
CA ALA A 307 20.62 -2.88 5.79
C ALA A 307 22.09 -2.96 5.36
N TYR A 308 22.52 -1.95 4.60
CA TYR A 308 23.92 -1.79 4.22
C TYR A 308 24.29 -0.30 4.19
N SER A 309 25.58 -0.04 4.20
CA SER A 309 26.13 1.31 4.09
C SER A 309 27.32 1.33 3.15
N ALA A 310 27.51 2.44 2.43
CA ALA A 310 28.69 2.69 1.62
C ALA A 310 29.30 4.04 2.07
N GLY A 311 30.42 3.96 2.80
CA GLY A 311 31.00 5.11 3.47
C GLY A 311 30.07 5.74 4.51
N GLU A 312 30.29 7.02 4.81
CA GLU A 312 29.50 7.76 5.79
C GLU A 312 28.23 8.40 5.22
N ARG A 313 28.14 8.52 3.89
CA ARG A 313 27.12 9.32 3.21
C ARG A 313 25.98 8.51 2.61
N TYR A 314 26.11 7.19 2.53
CA TYR A 314 25.08 6.32 1.95
C TYR A 314 24.58 5.29 2.95
N ARG A 315 23.25 5.19 3.08
CA ARG A 315 22.56 4.17 3.86
C ARG A 315 21.47 3.54 3.01
N GLY A 316 21.38 2.23 3.00
CA GLY A 316 20.42 1.50 2.18
C GLY A 316 19.95 0.21 2.83
N ILE A 317 18.91 -0.34 2.22
CA ILE A 317 18.38 -1.68 2.45
C ILE A 317 18.21 -2.37 1.11
N TRP A 318 18.51 -3.63 1.03
CA TRP A 318 18.27 -4.45 -0.15
C TRP A 318 17.57 -5.74 0.24
N GLY A 319 16.85 -6.36 -0.69
CA GLY A 319 16.19 -7.62 -0.41
C GLY A 319 15.03 -7.91 -1.35
N ILE A 320 14.18 -8.84 -0.92
CA ILE A 320 12.95 -9.22 -1.61
C ILE A 320 11.81 -8.34 -1.10
N TYR A 321 11.13 -7.70 -2.02
CA TYR A 321 9.96 -6.86 -1.79
C TYR A 321 8.70 -7.56 -2.28
N GLY A 322 7.63 -7.52 -1.48
CA GLY A 322 6.27 -7.82 -1.91
C GLY A 322 5.54 -6.53 -2.29
N SER A 323 4.81 -6.54 -3.38
CA SER A 323 4.04 -5.37 -3.82
C SER A 323 2.63 -5.72 -4.29
N PHE A 324 1.73 -4.77 -4.10
CA PHE A 324 0.41 -4.75 -4.69
C PHE A 324 0.19 -3.40 -5.35
N ASP A 325 -0.01 -3.39 -6.68
CA ASP A 325 -0.25 -2.21 -7.49
C ASP A 325 -1.62 -2.30 -8.14
N TYR A 326 -2.38 -1.20 -8.09
CA TYR A 326 -3.60 -0.98 -8.85
C TYR A 326 -3.49 0.36 -9.58
N LEU A 327 -3.65 0.37 -10.91
CA LEU A 327 -3.55 1.55 -11.77
C LEU A 327 -4.77 1.60 -12.69
N ALA A 328 -5.51 2.70 -12.65
CA ALA A 328 -6.70 2.94 -13.48
C ALA A 328 -6.73 4.39 -14.00
N PRO A 329 -5.78 4.79 -14.85
CA PRO A 329 -5.65 6.16 -15.34
C PRO A 329 -6.68 6.55 -16.41
N GLN A 330 -7.86 5.91 -16.45
CA GLN A 330 -8.97 6.10 -17.39
C GLN A 330 -8.71 5.64 -18.83
N VAL A 331 -7.51 5.21 -19.17
CA VAL A 331 -7.14 4.69 -20.50
C VAL A 331 -6.93 3.18 -20.50
N PHE A 332 -6.57 2.61 -19.36
CA PHE A 332 -6.49 1.16 -19.11
C PHE A 332 -6.74 0.87 -17.62
N ARG A 333 -6.80 -0.40 -17.27
CA ARG A 333 -6.75 -0.87 -15.88
C ARG A 333 -5.66 -1.92 -15.76
N LEU A 334 -4.87 -1.83 -14.71
CA LEU A 334 -3.84 -2.80 -14.36
C LEU A 334 -3.86 -3.03 -12.86
N SER A 335 -3.71 -4.28 -12.47
CA SER A 335 -3.34 -4.65 -11.10
C SER A 335 -2.22 -5.67 -11.14
N SER A 336 -1.31 -5.63 -10.17
CA SER A 336 -0.21 -6.58 -10.08
C SER A 336 0.12 -6.89 -8.63
N THR A 337 0.15 -8.18 -8.29
CA THR A 337 0.67 -8.69 -7.01
C THR A 337 1.99 -9.37 -7.30
N ALA A 338 3.10 -8.85 -6.77
CA ALA A 338 4.43 -9.24 -7.23
C ALA A 338 5.46 -9.44 -6.12
N LEU A 339 6.49 -10.22 -6.46
CA LEU A 339 7.75 -10.32 -5.75
C LEU A 339 8.87 -9.72 -6.60
N SER A 340 9.69 -8.87 -6.00
CA SER A 340 10.76 -8.15 -6.68
C SER A 340 12.03 -8.15 -5.84
N LEU A 341 13.18 -8.29 -6.47
CA LEU A 341 14.47 -7.97 -5.87
C LEU A 341 14.72 -6.48 -6.05
N GLY A 342 15.14 -5.81 -4.98
CA GLY A 342 15.34 -4.36 -5.05
C GLY A 342 16.19 -3.79 -3.94
N SER A 343 16.43 -2.50 -4.06
CA SER A 343 17.13 -1.72 -3.04
C SER A 343 16.47 -0.36 -2.87
N THR A 344 16.41 0.08 -1.61
CA THR A 344 15.99 1.43 -1.23
C THR A 344 17.15 2.08 -0.45
N GLY A 345 17.49 3.30 -0.80
CA GLY A 345 18.59 3.98 -0.11
C GLY A 345 18.44 5.48 -0.09
N GLN A 346 19.28 6.10 0.73
CA GLN A 346 19.47 7.55 0.71
C GLN A 346 20.94 7.90 0.72
N TRP A 347 21.27 8.96 0.01
CA TRP A 347 22.60 9.48 -0.19
C TRP A 347 22.65 10.96 0.14
N ARG A 348 23.51 11.34 1.07
CA ARG A 348 23.85 12.74 1.35
C ARG A 348 24.99 13.17 0.45
N ILE A 349 24.68 13.92 -0.60
CA ILE A 349 25.66 14.40 -1.56
C ILE A 349 26.41 15.59 -0.98
N SER A 350 25.66 16.54 -0.37
CA SER A 350 26.21 17.71 0.32
C SER A 350 25.29 18.09 1.50
N PRO A 351 25.64 19.08 2.33
CA PRO A 351 24.75 19.57 3.38
C PRO A 351 23.39 20.06 2.91
N SER A 352 23.31 20.54 1.66
CA SER A 352 22.07 21.08 1.05
C SER A 352 21.47 20.16 -0.02
N LEU A 353 22.09 19.03 -0.35
CA LEU A 353 21.59 18.12 -1.39
C LEU A 353 21.64 16.68 -0.90
N ALA A 354 20.46 16.06 -0.86
CA ALA A 354 20.31 14.64 -0.58
C ALA A 354 19.46 13.95 -1.63
N MET A 355 19.64 12.65 -1.78
CA MET A 355 18.86 11.81 -2.68
C MET A 355 18.29 10.62 -1.91
N GLN A 356 17.05 10.26 -2.20
CA GLN A 356 16.46 8.98 -1.86
C GLN A 356 16.10 8.25 -3.13
N GLY A 357 16.29 6.94 -3.14
CA GLY A 357 15.95 6.15 -4.32
C GLY A 357 15.47 4.75 -3.98
N HIS A 358 14.67 4.20 -4.88
CA HIS A 358 14.31 2.80 -4.90
C HIS A 358 14.42 2.29 -6.32
N ALA A 359 15.05 1.14 -6.47
CA ALA A 359 15.07 0.39 -7.73
C ALA A 359 14.72 -1.07 -7.44
N SER A 360 13.80 -1.62 -8.22
CA SER A 360 13.45 -3.04 -8.12
C SER A 360 12.99 -3.62 -9.45
N ALA A 361 13.22 -4.92 -9.62
CA ALA A 361 12.73 -5.71 -10.73
C ALA A 361 12.23 -7.06 -10.22
N GLY A 362 11.19 -7.59 -10.84
CA GLY A 362 10.56 -8.83 -10.39
C GLY A 362 9.47 -9.33 -11.31
N ILE A 363 8.69 -10.27 -10.79
CA ILE A 363 7.57 -10.90 -11.50
C ILE A 363 6.32 -10.77 -10.65
N GLY A 364 5.20 -10.36 -11.28
CA GLY A 364 3.90 -10.26 -10.64
C GLY A 364 2.83 -11.06 -11.36
N TYR A 365 1.84 -11.54 -10.60
CA TYR A 365 0.57 -11.96 -11.16
C TYR A 365 -0.23 -10.70 -11.47
N THR A 366 -0.43 -10.44 -12.76
CA THR A 366 -0.93 -9.19 -13.28
C THR A 366 -2.28 -9.39 -13.96
N ALA A 367 -3.24 -8.52 -13.65
CA ALA A 367 -4.49 -8.37 -14.34
C ALA A 367 -4.43 -7.14 -15.26
N MET A 368 -4.91 -7.29 -16.50
CA MET A 368 -5.03 -6.22 -17.49
C MET A 368 -6.47 -6.10 -17.94
N GLY A 369 -7.06 -4.90 -17.80
CA GLY A 369 -8.41 -4.61 -18.25
C GLY A 369 -8.46 -3.41 -19.19
N THR A 370 -9.48 -3.38 -20.05
CA THR A 370 -9.79 -2.25 -20.92
C THR A 370 -10.84 -1.35 -20.28
N VAL A 371 -10.74 -0.04 -20.52
CA VAL A 371 -11.75 0.92 -20.01
C VAL A 371 -12.97 0.97 -20.92
N ARG A 372 -12.75 0.77 -22.24
CA ARG A 372 -13.78 0.76 -23.28
C ARG A 372 -13.47 -0.35 -24.25
N SER A 373 -14.31 -1.34 -24.29
CA SER A 373 -14.33 -2.39 -25.29
C SER A 373 -15.77 -2.58 -25.77
N SER A 374 -15.93 -2.69 -27.08
CA SER A 374 -17.14 -3.25 -27.69
C SER A 374 -17.25 -4.75 -27.43
N VAL A 375 -16.19 -5.36 -26.91
CA VAL A 375 -16.14 -6.76 -26.49
C VAL A 375 -16.49 -6.84 -25.00
N PRO A 376 -17.47 -7.65 -24.59
CA PRO A 376 -17.80 -7.84 -23.18
C PRO A 376 -16.60 -8.43 -22.44
N ARG A 377 -16.18 -7.75 -21.36
CA ARG A 377 -15.18 -8.18 -20.37
C ARG A 377 -13.93 -8.84 -20.96
N ASP A 378 -12.90 -8.03 -21.09
CA ASP A 378 -11.62 -8.45 -21.66
C ASP A 378 -10.49 -8.32 -20.62
N ASP A 379 -10.79 -8.79 -19.40
CA ASP A 379 -9.81 -8.83 -18.32
C ASP A 379 -8.92 -10.06 -18.49
N ARG A 380 -7.62 -9.85 -18.61
CA ARG A 380 -6.62 -10.88 -18.83
C ARG A 380 -5.68 -10.99 -17.65
N TYR A 381 -5.31 -12.21 -17.30
CA TYR A 381 -4.48 -12.54 -16.15
C TYR A 381 -3.25 -13.30 -16.58
N GLY A 382 -2.12 -13.02 -15.96
CA GLY A 382 -0.90 -13.76 -16.22
C GLY A 382 0.31 -13.25 -15.43
N LEU A 383 1.42 -13.98 -15.55
CA LEU A 383 2.67 -13.52 -14.99
C LEU A 383 3.30 -12.45 -15.87
N ALA A 384 3.75 -11.36 -15.26
CA ALA A 384 4.36 -10.23 -15.93
C ALA A 384 5.65 -9.81 -15.24
N PRO A 385 6.78 -9.76 -15.95
CA PRO A 385 7.94 -9.00 -15.50
C PRO A 385 7.56 -7.54 -15.25
N GLN A 386 8.06 -6.99 -14.14
CA GLN A 386 7.85 -5.60 -13.79
C GLN A 386 9.11 -4.96 -13.23
N MET A 387 9.21 -3.66 -13.39
CA MET A 387 10.29 -2.87 -12.82
C MET A 387 9.78 -1.53 -12.31
N LEU A 388 10.44 -1.02 -11.28
CA LEU A 388 10.19 0.26 -10.66
C LEU A 388 11.50 0.97 -10.39
N LEU A 389 11.53 2.24 -10.77
CA LEU A 389 12.55 3.20 -10.38
C LEU A 389 11.85 4.40 -9.74
N ALA A 390 12.23 4.77 -8.53
CA ALA A 390 11.77 5.98 -7.84
C ALA A 390 12.98 6.74 -7.33
N LEU A 391 13.00 8.06 -7.53
CA LEU A 391 14.06 8.95 -7.11
C LEU A 391 13.44 10.21 -6.51
N ARG A 392 13.91 10.64 -5.36
CA ARG A 392 13.64 11.93 -4.76
C ARG A 392 14.93 12.67 -4.53
N MET A 393 15.10 13.81 -5.17
CA MET A 393 16.16 14.77 -4.89
C MET A 393 15.63 15.83 -3.94
N VAL A 394 16.36 16.09 -2.86
CA VAL A 394 15.95 17.05 -1.82
C VAL A 394 16.97 18.18 -1.76
N LEU A 395 16.49 19.41 -1.91
CA LEU A 395 17.27 20.64 -1.91
C LEU A 395 17.01 21.37 -0.58
N GLY A 396 17.89 21.14 0.37
CA GLY A 396 17.74 21.69 1.72
C GLY A 396 16.41 21.28 2.37
N ASN A 397 15.75 22.27 2.96
CA ASN A 397 14.39 22.13 3.49
C ASN A 397 13.32 22.81 2.61
N ASP A 398 13.71 23.26 1.40
CA ASP A 398 12.90 24.16 0.60
C ASP A 398 12.18 23.47 -0.55
N ALA A 399 12.82 22.47 -1.17
CA ALA A 399 12.25 21.83 -2.34
C ALA A 399 12.62 20.35 -2.48
N SER A 400 11.77 19.61 -3.18
CA SER A 400 12.08 18.27 -3.69
C SER A 400 11.68 18.11 -5.15
N LEU A 401 12.46 17.29 -5.89
CA LEU A 401 12.11 16.75 -7.19
C LEU A 401 11.91 15.24 -7.03
N ASP A 402 10.69 14.78 -7.31
CA ASP A 402 10.33 13.36 -7.25
C ASP A 402 10.13 12.84 -8.68
N LEU A 403 10.78 11.72 -9.03
CA LEU A 403 10.65 11.02 -10.31
C LEU A 403 10.30 9.57 -10.03
N VAL A 404 9.26 9.05 -10.68
CA VAL A 404 8.86 7.64 -10.57
C VAL A 404 8.59 7.07 -11.94
N ALA A 405 9.13 5.89 -12.24
CA ALA A 405 8.89 5.16 -13.47
C ALA A 405 8.54 3.71 -13.15
N ARG A 406 7.39 3.24 -13.64
CA ARG A 406 6.93 1.85 -13.53
C ARG A 406 6.74 1.27 -14.91
N LYS A 407 7.16 0.01 -15.10
CA LYS A 407 6.97 -0.73 -16.33
C LYS A 407 6.47 -2.14 -16.03
N TYR A 408 5.47 -2.57 -16.78
CA TYR A 408 4.88 -3.91 -16.69
C TYR A 408 4.86 -4.50 -18.11
N LEU A 409 5.29 -5.76 -18.22
CA LEU A 409 5.40 -6.49 -19.49
C LEU A 409 4.50 -7.72 -19.41
N ALA A 410 3.19 -7.51 -19.55
CA ALA A 410 2.22 -8.60 -19.53
C ALA A 410 2.22 -9.32 -20.88
N GLY A 411 2.81 -10.47 -20.94
CA GLY A 411 2.92 -11.34 -22.13
C GLY A 411 2.73 -12.80 -21.78
N ASN A 412 2.80 -13.68 -22.79
CA ASN A 412 2.49 -15.12 -22.73
C ASN A 412 3.42 -15.97 -21.83
N LEU A 413 3.81 -15.55 -20.64
CA LEU A 413 4.64 -16.37 -19.75
C LEU A 413 3.89 -17.58 -19.19
N ILE A 414 2.57 -17.51 -19.07
CA ILE A 414 1.69 -18.65 -18.81
C ILE A 414 0.49 -18.50 -19.76
N ARG A 415 0.16 -19.56 -20.49
CA ARG A 415 -0.95 -19.62 -21.47
C ARG A 415 -2.17 -18.84 -21.01
N SER A 416 -2.27 -17.58 -21.44
CA SER A 416 -3.51 -16.84 -21.54
C SER A 416 -4.26 -17.36 -22.76
N SER A 417 -5.58 -17.30 -22.75
CA SER A 417 -6.45 -17.71 -23.87
C SER A 417 -6.24 -16.85 -25.14
N SER A 418 -5.38 -15.83 -25.10
CA SER A 418 -5.00 -14.98 -26.25
C SER A 418 -3.49 -14.75 -26.28
N ASP A 419 -2.87 -14.81 -27.46
CA ASP A 419 -1.44 -14.50 -27.70
C ASP A 419 -1.11 -13.02 -27.60
N ALA A 420 -1.96 -12.20 -26.99
CA ALA A 420 -1.77 -10.78 -26.90
C ALA A 420 -0.78 -10.37 -25.80
N THR A 421 0.10 -9.44 -26.11
CA THR A 421 1.05 -8.83 -25.19
C THR A 421 0.64 -7.40 -24.85
N ASP A 422 0.83 -7.00 -23.59
CA ASP A 422 0.65 -5.64 -23.13
C ASP A 422 1.95 -5.11 -22.55
N ARG A 423 2.32 -3.89 -22.95
CA ARG A 423 3.42 -3.14 -22.36
C ARG A 423 2.84 -1.88 -21.73
N VAL A 424 2.92 -1.79 -20.41
CA VAL A 424 2.42 -0.62 -19.69
C VAL A 424 3.60 0.15 -19.11
N PHE A 425 3.57 1.45 -19.30
CA PHE A 425 4.48 2.40 -18.68
C PHE A 425 3.68 3.48 -17.95
N ARG A 426 4.07 3.77 -16.69
CA ARG A 426 3.60 4.93 -15.94
C ARG A 426 4.80 5.70 -15.42
N GLY A 427 4.86 6.99 -15.79
CA GLY A 427 5.85 7.94 -15.34
C GLY A 427 5.21 9.07 -14.54
N GLU A 428 5.85 9.49 -13.47
CA GLU A 428 5.43 10.62 -12.65
C GLU A 428 6.66 11.51 -12.39
N ALA A 429 6.50 12.83 -12.58
CA ALA A 429 7.49 13.82 -12.22
C ALA A 429 6.82 14.91 -11.40
N SER A 430 7.38 15.28 -10.26
CA SER A 430 6.79 16.28 -9.37
C SER A 430 7.87 17.16 -8.76
N ILE A 431 7.67 18.46 -8.84
CA ILE A 431 8.45 19.45 -8.12
C ILE A 431 7.57 19.96 -6.98
N THR A 432 8.08 19.87 -5.74
CA THR A 432 7.40 20.35 -4.55
C THR A 432 8.23 21.43 -3.89
N MET A 433 7.64 22.59 -3.62
CA MET A 433 8.30 23.75 -3.02
C MET A 433 7.62 24.13 -1.72
N ARG A 434 8.40 24.42 -0.69
CA ARG A 434 7.91 24.86 0.61
C ARG A 434 7.50 26.33 0.52
N VAL A 435 6.28 26.62 0.93
CA VAL A 435 5.77 27.99 1.05
C VAL A 435 5.91 28.50 2.49
N LYS A 436 5.49 27.68 3.45
CA LYS A 436 5.58 28.04 4.87
C LYS A 436 5.46 26.78 5.75
N ARG A 437 6.46 26.50 6.58
CA ARG A 437 6.46 25.33 7.49
C ARG A 437 6.02 24.05 6.78
N ASN A 438 4.89 23.49 7.16
CA ASN A 438 4.34 22.23 6.64
C ASN A 438 3.48 22.39 5.38
N HIS A 439 3.37 23.61 4.86
CA HIS A 439 2.55 23.97 3.71
C HIS A 439 3.43 24.18 2.47
N LEU A 440 3.16 23.40 1.43
CA LEU A 440 3.93 23.34 0.20
C LEU A 440 2.99 23.42 -1.01
N VAL A 441 3.56 23.71 -2.16
CA VAL A 441 2.90 23.64 -3.46
C VAL A 441 3.65 22.65 -4.32
N SER A 442 2.93 21.77 -5.03
CA SER A 442 3.52 20.81 -5.95
C SER A 442 2.98 21.00 -7.36
N LEU A 443 3.87 20.96 -8.34
CA LEU A 443 3.54 20.80 -9.75
C LEU A 443 3.87 19.36 -10.12
N LYS A 444 2.87 18.62 -10.66
CA LYS A 444 3.02 17.20 -10.98
C LYS A 444 2.60 16.93 -12.41
N TYR A 445 3.44 16.18 -13.14
CA TYR A 445 3.17 15.60 -14.44
C TYR A 445 3.06 14.09 -14.32
N ILE A 446 2.03 13.49 -14.93
CA ILE A 446 1.82 12.05 -14.96
C ILE A 446 1.59 11.62 -16.41
N THR A 447 2.31 10.60 -16.86
CA THR A 447 2.08 9.93 -18.14
C THR A 447 1.73 8.47 -17.91
N SER A 448 0.70 7.99 -18.60
CA SER A 448 0.26 6.59 -18.56
C SER A 448 0.10 6.10 -19.99
N ARG A 449 0.81 5.04 -20.35
CA ARG A 449 0.86 4.48 -21.70
C ARG A 449 0.67 2.97 -21.66
N ARG A 450 -0.15 2.45 -22.57
CA ARG A 450 -0.29 1.02 -22.85
C ARG A 450 -0.16 0.77 -24.35
N ASP A 451 0.75 -0.11 -24.73
CA ASP A 451 0.87 -0.69 -26.04
C ASP A 451 0.34 -2.13 -25.97
N SER A 452 -0.67 -2.48 -26.76
CA SER A 452 -1.33 -3.80 -26.71
C SER A 452 -1.46 -4.38 -28.12
N THR A 453 -1.10 -5.65 -28.27
CA THR A 453 -1.33 -6.40 -29.51
C THR A 453 -2.74 -6.99 -29.59
N LEU A 454 -3.54 -6.88 -28.55
CA LEU A 454 -4.93 -7.37 -28.49
C LEU A 454 -5.82 -6.81 -29.61
N PHE A 455 -5.62 -5.56 -29.95
CA PHE A 455 -6.43 -4.83 -30.94
C PHE A 455 -5.90 -4.97 -32.37
N GLY A 456 -4.95 -5.89 -32.59
CA GLY A 456 -4.33 -6.16 -33.88
C GLY A 456 -2.96 -5.46 -34.07
N PRO A 457 -2.23 -5.86 -35.12
CA PRO A 457 -0.96 -5.23 -35.47
C PRO A 457 -1.16 -3.76 -35.84
N GLY A 458 -0.39 -2.87 -35.21
CA GLY A 458 -0.49 -1.43 -35.49
C GLY A 458 -1.61 -0.70 -34.77
N ALA A 459 -2.27 -1.35 -33.79
CA ALA A 459 -3.26 -0.68 -32.94
C ALA A 459 -2.64 0.55 -32.23
N PRO A 460 -3.39 1.66 -32.11
CA PRO A 460 -2.86 2.87 -31.51
C PRO A 460 -2.55 2.66 -30.02
N THR A 461 -1.40 3.21 -29.59
CA THR A 461 -1.03 3.28 -28.18
C THR A 461 -2.11 3.99 -27.39
N GLN A 462 -2.58 3.38 -26.32
CA GLN A 462 -3.44 4.04 -25.34
C GLN A 462 -2.58 4.92 -24.44
N ARG A 463 -2.83 6.24 -24.43
CA ARG A 463 -2.01 7.21 -23.70
C ARG A 463 -2.88 8.26 -23.03
N ARG A 464 -2.48 8.66 -21.83
CA ARG A 464 -2.99 9.83 -21.11
C ARG A 464 -1.84 10.53 -20.40
N ASP A 465 -1.72 11.83 -20.64
CA ASP A 465 -0.79 12.71 -19.96
C ASP A 465 -1.58 13.77 -19.21
N THR A 466 -1.23 14.02 -17.95
CA THR A 466 -1.85 15.04 -17.13
C THR A 466 -0.80 15.92 -16.47
N ILE A 467 -1.13 17.19 -16.28
CA ILE A 467 -0.37 18.12 -15.44
C ILE A 467 -1.30 18.73 -14.40
N GLY A 468 -0.82 18.88 -13.17
CA GLY A 468 -1.66 19.42 -12.09
C GLY A 468 -0.88 20.20 -11.06
N VAL A 469 -1.60 21.07 -10.37
CA VAL A 469 -1.10 21.87 -9.24
C VAL A 469 -1.81 21.41 -7.98
N TYR A 470 -1.02 21.18 -6.93
CA TYR A 470 -1.50 20.62 -5.66
C TYR A 470 -1.03 21.46 -4.48
N TYR A 471 -1.95 21.78 -3.60
CA TYR A 471 -1.62 22.09 -2.23
C TYR A 471 -1.08 20.81 -1.59
N THR A 472 0.05 20.93 -0.92
CA THR A 472 0.72 19.81 -0.28
C THR A 472 0.92 20.11 1.19
N TYR A 473 0.53 19.18 2.06
CA TYR A 473 0.79 19.23 3.49
C TYR A 473 1.74 18.11 3.88
N GLN A 474 2.81 18.47 4.57
CA GLN A 474 3.84 17.54 5.02
C GLN A 474 4.11 17.77 6.51
N PRO A 475 3.75 16.83 7.40
CA PRO A 475 3.88 16.99 8.85
C PRO A 475 5.31 17.18 9.36
N SER A 476 6.30 16.65 8.60
CA SER A 476 7.72 16.71 8.96
C SER A 476 8.51 17.67 8.06
N ASP A 477 9.53 18.30 8.59
CA ASP A 477 10.55 18.99 7.79
C ASP A 477 11.45 18.00 7.04
N GLY A 478 12.25 18.42 6.07
CA GLY A 478 13.33 17.62 5.49
C GLY A 478 12.93 16.61 4.40
N PHE A 479 11.72 16.62 3.87
CA PHE A 479 11.27 15.81 2.72
C PHE A 479 11.59 14.30 2.83
N GLY A 480 11.58 13.76 4.06
CA GLY A 480 11.84 12.35 4.33
C GLY A 480 13.32 11.98 4.44
N ILE A 481 14.24 12.92 4.38
CA ILE A 481 15.66 12.62 4.64
C ILE A 481 15.84 12.29 6.12
N VAL A 482 16.42 11.12 6.38
CA VAL A 482 16.72 10.64 7.73
C VAL A 482 18.10 11.13 8.14
N GLY A 483 18.20 11.74 9.32
CA GLY A 483 19.48 12.09 9.94
C GLY A 483 20.17 10.85 10.54
N TRP A 484 21.49 10.69 10.35
CA TRP A 484 22.31 9.69 11.02
C TRP A 484 23.63 10.28 11.49
#